data_08763a8b1092d3f2fb1ca9018d8e98a0
#
_entry.id   08763a8b1092d3f2fb1ca9018d8e98a0
#
_cell.length_a   1.000
_cell.length_b   1.000
_cell.length_c   1.000
_cell.angle_alpha   90.00
_cell.angle_beta   90.00
_cell.angle_gamma   90.00
#
_symmetry.space_group_name_H-M   'P 1'
#
loop_
_entity.id
_entity.type
_entity.pdbx_description
1 polymer ?
#
loop_
_entity_poly.entity_id
_entity_poly.type
_entity_poly.pdbx_seq_one_letter_code
_entity_poly.pdbx_strand_id
1 'polypeptide(L)'
;MLITGSSPSAPRSILSIVQSALEAGAPAIQLRAKKARARDMAELGRRLRELTKAADALLLVNDRYDVARAVAADGVHLGPEDVPVSALRRIAPKGFLIGASADQPSAAQRLVSEGADYIGCGAIYPTLNKL
;
A
#
# COMPACT_ATOMS: atom_id res chain seq x y z
N MET A 1 -4.73 3.32 8.63
CA MET A 1 -4.36 3.42 7.19
C MET A 1 -5.61 3.24 6.33
N LEU A 2 -5.83 4.13 5.38
CA LEU A 2 -6.86 3.97 4.35
C LEU A 2 -6.25 3.26 3.13
N ILE A 3 -6.92 2.22 2.65
CA ILE A 3 -6.54 1.51 1.41
C ILE A 3 -7.51 1.93 0.31
N THR A 4 -7.02 2.46 -0.79
CA THR A 4 -7.88 2.80 -1.93
C THR A 4 -8.36 1.51 -2.61
N GLY A 5 -9.57 1.55 -3.14
CA GLY A 5 -10.16 0.44 -3.88
C GLY A 5 -10.68 0.89 -5.23
N SER A 6 -10.80 -0.04 -6.16
CA SER A 6 -11.46 0.17 -7.45
C SER A 6 -12.97 -0.14 -7.34
N SER A 7 -13.66 0.41 -6.34
CA SER A 7 -15.11 0.24 -6.25
C SER A 7 -15.80 1.19 -7.25
N PRO A 8 -16.51 0.67 -8.25
CA PRO A 8 -17.23 1.49 -9.21
C PRO A 8 -18.48 2.17 -8.62
N SER A 9 -18.81 1.86 -7.38
CA SER A 9 -20.01 2.36 -6.70
C SER A 9 -19.80 3.66 -5.91
N ALA A 10 -18.58 4.21 -5.89
CA ALA A 10 -18.37 5.46 -5.18
C ALA A 10 -18.65 6.65 -6.12
N PRO A 11 -19.62 7.51 -5.80
CA PRO A 11 -19.85 8.74 -6.56
C PRO A 11 -18.72 9.77 -6.37
N ARG A 12 -17.73 9.46 -5.53
CA ARG A 12 -16.61 10.33 -5.20
C ARG A 12 -15.33 9.84 -5.88
N SER A 13 -14.50 10.77 -6.34
CA SER A 13 -13.17 10.44 -6.83
C SER A 13 -12.28 9.91 -5.71
N ILE A 14 -11.31 9.06 -6.04
CA ILE A 14 -10.30 8.57 -5.07
C ILE A 14 -9.60 9.73 -4.36
N LEU A 15 -9.28 10.80 -5.09
CA LEU A 15 -8.63 11.99 -4.51
C LEU A 15 -9.50 12.67 -3.45
N SER A 16 -10.79 12.81 -3.71
CA SER A 16 -11.74 13.39 -2.74
C SER A 16 -11.87 12.53 -1.48
N ILE A 17 -11.91 11.21 -1.64
CA ILE A 17 -11.97 10.28 -0.51
C ILE A 17 -10.68 10.36 0.33
N VAL A 18 -9.53 10.34 -0.32
CA VAL A 18 -8.23 10.43 0.35
C VAL A 18 -8.09 11.76 1.07
N GLN A 19 -8.47 12.87 0.43
CA GLN A 19 -8.42 14.19 1.05
C GLN A 19 -9.27 14.23 2.33
N SER A 20 -10.52 13.77 2.28
CA SER A 20 -11.38 13.69 3.47
C SER A 20 -10.79 12.81 4.58
N ALA A 21 -10.15 11.69 4.21
CA ALA A 21 -9.49 10.83 5.19
C ALA A 21 -8.29 11.50 5.86
N LEU A 22 -7.49 12.23 5.09
CA LEU A 22 -6.33 12.98 5.61
C LEU A 22 -6.77 14.13 6.52
N GLU A 23 -7.81 14.87 6.14
CA GLU A 23 -8.44 15.91 6.97
C GLU A 23 -8.97 15.34 8.30
N ALA A 24 -9.45 14.09 8.29
CA ALA A 24 -9.85 13.36 9.49
C ALA A 24 -8.68 12.74 10.27
N GLY A 25 -7.44 12.99 9.88
CA GLY A 25 -6.23 12.53 10.60
C GLY A 25 -5.75 11.14 10.22
N ALA A 26 -6.09 10.61 9.03
CA ALA A 26 -5.53 9.34 8.58
C ALA A 26 -4.00 9.41 8.47
N PRO A 27 -3.23 8.56 9.20
CA PRO A 27 -1.78 8.66 9.25
C PRO A 27 -1.09 8.04 8.03
N ALA A 28 -1.80 7.25 7.25
CA ALA A 28 -1.25 6.59 6.07
C ALA A 28 -2.33 6.27 5.04
N ILE A 29 -1.94 6.36 3.78
CA ILE A 29 -2.74 5.99 2.60
C ILE A 29 -2.02 4.87 1.86
N GLN A 30 -2.73 3.82 1.46
CA GLN A 30 -2.21 2.80 0.56
C GLN A 30 -2.93 2.89 -0.78
N LEU A 31 -2.17 3.18 -1.84
CA LEU A 31 -2.66 3.13 -3.22
C LEU A 31 -2.76 1.68 -3.69
N ARG A 32 -3.98 1.20 -3.89
CA ARG A 32 -4.28 -0.13 -4.41
C ARG A 32 -5.17 -0.02 -5.63
N ALA A 33 -4.64 -0.42 -6.79
CA ALA A 33 -5.33 -0.35 -8.07
C ALA A 33 -4.92 -1.55 -8.96
N LYS A 34 -5.33 -2.76 -8.57
CA LYS A 34 -4.89 -4.04 -9.16
C LYS A 34 -5.08 -4.16 -10.68
N LYS A 35 -6.05 -3.45 -11.25
CA LYS A 35 -6.36 -3.49 -12.69
C LYS A 35 -5.81 -2.29 -13.46
N ALA A 36 -5.19 -1.34 -12.78
CA ALA A 36 -4.66 -0.14 -13.42
C ALA A 36 -3.32 -0.42 -14.11
N ARG A 37 -3.09 0.28 -15.22
CA ARG A 37 -1.78 0.28 -15.86
C ARG A 37 -0.77 1.02 -14.98
N ALA A 38 0.50 0.65 -15.07
CA ALA A 38 1.57 1.29 -14.30
C ALA A 38 1.60 2.82 -14.44
N ARG A 39 1.38 3.32 -15.67
CA ARG A 39 1.31 4.76 -15.98
C ARG A 39 0.20 5.44 -15.18
N ASP A 40 -1.00 4.86 -15.18
CA ASP A 40 -2.18 5.44 -14.52
C ASP A 40 -2.01 5.40 -12.99
N MET A 41 -1.41 4.32 -12.47
CA MET A 41 -1.02 4.23 -11.06
C MET A 41 0.02 5.28 -10.67
N ALA A 42 1.02 5.50 -11.50
CA ALA A 42 2.06 6.49 -11.23
C ALA A 42 1.50 7.93 -11.26
N GLU A 43 0.59 8.23 -12.18
CA GLU A 43 -0.07 9.54 -12.23
C GLU A 43 -0.92 9.79 -10.99
N LEU A 44 -1.79 8.85 -10.64
CA LEU A 44 -2.57 8.92 -9.40
C LEU A 44 -1.68 8.98 -8.16
N GLY A 45 -0.64 8.16 -8.11
CA GLY A 45 0.32 8.09 -7.01
C GLY A 45 1.04 9.43 -6.76
N ARG A 46 1.40 10.17 -7.81
CA ARG A 46 1.99 11.50 -7.64
C ARG A 46 1.02 12.47 -6.97
N ARG A 47 -0.24 12.48 -7.41
CA ARG A 47 -1.28 13.33 -6.80
C ARG A 47 -1.56 12.94 -5.34
N LEU A 48 -1.59 11.65 -5.03
CA LEU A 48 -1.72 11.16 -3.66
C LEU A 48 -0.49 11.53 -2.82
N ARG A 49 0.72 11.52 -3.41
CA ARG A 49 1.94 11.94 -2.73
C ARG A 49 1.91 13.41 -2.30
N GLU A 50 1.40 14.27 -3.15
CA GLU A 50 1.22 15.69 -2.80
C GLU A 50 0.27 15.86 -1.60
N LEU A 51 -0.86 15.15 -1.61
CA LEU A 51 -1.85 15.21 -0.52
C LEU A 51 -1.27 14.64 0.80
N THR A 52 -0.63 13.48 0.75
CA THR A 52 -0.07 12.84 1.95
C THR A 52 1.08 13.66 2.54
N LYS A 53 1.91 14.25 1.69
CA LYS A 53 3.01 15.12 2.14
C LYS A 53 2.49 16.39 2.82
N ALA A 54 1.46 17.00 2.28
CA ALA A 54 0.82 18.18 2.89
C ALA A 54 0.17 17.88 4.25
N ALA A 55 -0.28 16.64 4.46
CA ALA A 55 -0.92 16.17 5.69
C ALA A 55 0.05 15.48 6.68
N ASP A 56 1.35 15.44 6.38
CA ASP A 56 2.36 14.70 7.15
C ASP A 56 1.98 13.21 7.33
N ALA A 57 1.41 12.60 6.29
CA ALA A 57 0.97 11.22 6.26
C ALA A 57 1.85 10.38 5.32
N LEU A 58 1.88 9.07 5.57
CA LEU A 58 2.62 8.11 4.74
C LEU A 58 1.83 7.75 3.46
N LEU A 59 2.55 7.57 2.37
CA LEU A 59 2.04 6.95 1.15
C LEU A 59 2.70 5.59 0.94
N LEU A 60 1.89 4.55 0.82
CA LEU A 60 2.29 3.20 0.47
C LEU A 60 1.66 2.81 -0.87
N VAL A 61 2.35 2.00 -1.65
CA VAL A 61 1.81 1.47 -2.91
C VAL A 61 1.66 -0.05 -2.77
N ASN A 62 0.52 -0.57 -3.22
CA ASN A 62 0.27 -2.01 -3.18
C ASN A 62 0.96 -2.71 -4.35
N ASP A 63 1.67 -3.82 -4.11
CA ASP A 63 2.33 -4.74 -5.04
C ASP A 63 3.49 -4.13 -5.86
N ARG A 64 3.37 -2.90 -6.33
CA ARG A 64 4.21 -2.28 -7.34
C ARG A 64 5.34 -1.42 -6.75
N TYR A 65 6.48 -2.06 -6.44
CA TYR A 65 7.69 -1.36 -5.97
C TYR A 65 8.20 -0.31 -6.96
N ASP A 66 8.17 -0.62 -8.25
CA ASP A 66 8.57 0.30 -9.32
C ASP A 66 7.75 1.60 -9.30
N VAL A 67 6.43 1.49 -9.16
CA VAL A 67 5.53 2.64 -9.02
C VAL A 67 5.80 3.38 -7.71
N ALA A 68 5.97 2.66 -6.60
CA ALA A 68 6.29 3.27 -5.30
C ALA A 68 7.55 4.15 -5.38
N ARG A 69 8.58 3.66 -6.06
CA ARG A 69 9.82 4.43 -6.28
C ARG A 69 9.61 5.62 -7.21
N ALA A 70 8.85 5.43 -8.30
CA ALA A 70 8.59 6.49 -9.29
C ALA A 70 7.79 7.67 -8.71
N VAL A 71 6.96 7.44 -7.70
CA VAL A 71 6.15 8.49 -7.06
C VAL A 71 6.70 8.97 -5.71
N ALA A 72 7.90 8.52 -5.35
CA ALA A 72 8.54 8.80 -4.06
C ALA A 72 7.64 8.45 -2.86
N ALA A 73 6.95 7.30 -2.93
CA ALA A 73 6.20 6.75 -1.81
C ALA A 73 7.13 6.34 -0.66
N ASP A 74 6.59 6.30 0.54
CA ASP A 74 7.33 5.91 1.75
C ASP A 74 7.54 4.41 1.85
N GLY A 75 6.73 3.62 1.13
CA GLY A 75 6.85 2.17 1.15
C GLY A 75 5.95 1.44 0.15
N VAL A 76 5.98 0.13 0.26
CA VAL A 76 5.20 -0.81 -0.53
C VAL A 76 4.54 -1.85 0.38
N HIS A 77 3.38 -2.35 -0.03
CA HIS A 77 2.73 -3.49 0.62
C HIS A 77 2.67 -4.67 -0.33
N LEU A 78 3.20 -5.81 0.08
CA LEU A 78 3.35 -7.03 -0.73
C LEU A 78 2.33 -8.10 -0.33
N GLY A 79 1.73 -8.71 -1.33
CA GLY A 79 0.95 -9.93 -1.20
C GLY A 79 1.83 -11.20 -1.28
N PRO A 80 1.23 -12.38 -1.10
CA PRO A 80 1.97 -13.65 -1.10
C PRO A 80 2.55 -14.05 -2.48
N GLU A 81 2.03 -13.49 -3.56
CA GLU A 81 2.47 -13.77 -4.93
C GLU A 81 3.39 -12.71 -5.52
N ASP A 82 3.68 -11.66 -4.74
CA ASP A 82 4.57 -10.57 -5.15
C ASP A 82 6.05 -10.93 -4.95
N VAL A 83 6.92 -10.00 -5.28
CA VAL A 83 8.36 -10.13 -5.03
C VAL A 83 8.60 -10.45 -3.55
N PRO A 84 9.42 -11.46 -3.21
CA PRO A 84 9.71 -11.80 -1.82
C PRO A 84 10.27 -10.63 -1.03
N VAL A 85 9.80 -10.48 0.22
CA VAL A 85 10.25 -9.41 1.13
C VAL A 85 11.77 -9.36 1.24
N SER A 86 12.42 -10.52 1.42
CA SER A 86 13.89 -10.62 1.52
C SER A 86 14.61 -10.13 0.27
N ALA A 87 14.06 -10.37 -0.92
CA ALA A 87 14.63 -9.87 -2.17
C ALA A 87 14.49 -8.35 -2.28
N LEU A 88 13.30 -7.83 -1.95
CA LEU A 88 13.05 -6.40 -2.01
C LEU A 88 13.85 -5.63 -0.96
N ARG A 89 13.99 -6.17 0.24
CA ARG A 89 14.77 -5.52 1.32
C ARG A 89 16.24 -5.27 0.91
N ARG A 90 16.81 -6.12 0.09
CA ARG A 90 18.20 -5.96 -0.38
C ARG A 90 18.41 -4.76 -1.31
N ILE A 91 17.36 -4.36 -2.03
CA ILE A 91 17.43 -3.26 -3.01
C ILE A 91 16.69 -2.00 -2.55
N ALA A 92 15.82 -2.11 -1.55
CA ALA A 92 15.10 -0.97 -1.02
C ALA A 92 16.04 -0.03 -0.26
N PRO A 93 15.89 1.30 -0.41
CA PRO A 93 16.72 2.25 0.32
C PRO A 93 16.45 2.17 1.83
N LYS A 94 17.41 2.63 2.62
CA LYS A 94 17.27 2.72 4.07
C LYS A 94 16.05 3.59 4.43
N GLY A 95 15.22 3.09 5.34
CA GLY A 95 13.99 3.78 5.77
C GLY A 95 12.77 3.55 4.88
N PHE A 96 12.91 2.83 3.76
CA PHE A 96 11.77 2.46 2.93
C PHE A 96 10.96 1.35 3.60
N LEU A 97 9.66 1.56 3.75
CA LEU A 97 8.76 0.64 4.44
C LEU A 97 8.35 -0.53 3.54
N ILE A 98 8.41 -1.73 4.06
CA ILE A 98 7.88 -2.94 3.41
C ILE A 98 6.84 -3.56 4.32
N GLY A 99 5.58 -3.48 3.91
CA GLY A 99 4.49 -4.24 4.51
C GLY A 99 4.27 -5.55 3.78
N ALA A 100 3.75 -6.56 4.46
CA ALA A 100 3.40 -7.82 3.84
C ALA A 100 2.12 -8.42 4.43
N SER A 101 1.35 -9.13 3.61
CA SER A 101 0.15 -9.84 4.03
C SER A 101 0.48 -11.23 4.53
N ALA A 102 -0.11 -11.62 5.66
CA ALA A 102 -0.07 -12.98 6.19
C ALA A 102 -1.43 -13.37 6.77
N ASP A 103 -1.81 -14.62 6.58
CA ASP A 103 -3.03 -15.23 7.12
C ASP A 103 -2.74 -16.25 8.24
N GLN A 104 -1.46 -16.59 8.43
CA GLN A 104 -0.99 -17.53 9.44
C GLN A 104 0.15 -16.93 10.29
N PRO A 105 0.22 -17.24 11.60
CA PRO A 105 1.28 -16.74 12.47
C PRO A 105 2.69 -17.10 11.99
N SER A 106 2.88 -18.31 11.49
CA SER A 106 4.19 -18.77 10.96
C SER A 106 4.64 -17.96 9.73
N ALA A 107 3.69 -17.63 8.85
CA ALA A 107 3.97 -16.78 7.69
C ALA A 107 4.34 -15.36 8.14
N ALA A 108 3.64 -14.80 9.12
CA ALA A 108 3.94 -13.48 9.68
C ALA A 108 5.35 -13.44 10.30
N GLN A 109 5.71 -14.44 11.12
CA GLN A 109 7.05 -14.54 11.71
C GLN A 109 8.15 -14.61 10.65
N ARG A 110 7.95 -15.43 9.61
CA ARG A 110 8.89 -15.52 8.49
C ARG A 110 9.06 -14.17 7.80
N LEU A 111 7.96 -13.50 7.43
CA LEU A 111 8.01 -12.21 6.74
C LEU A 111 8.71 -11.13 7.57
N VAL A 112 8.51 -11.10 8.88
CA VAL A 112 9.25 -10.22 9.79
C VAL A 112 10.74 -10.54 9.77
N SER A 113 11.12 -11.82 9.84
CA SER A 113 12.54 -12.24 9.76
C SER A 113 13.17 -11.91 8.39
N GLU A 114 12.39 -11.87 7.33
CA GLU A 114 12.80 -11.45 5.98
C GLU A 114 12.95 -9.93 5.83
N GLY A 115 12.49 -9.15 6.80
CA GLY A 115 12.65 -7.71 6.83
C GLY A 115 11.37 -6.90 6.57
N ALA A 116 10.17 -7.48 6.73
CA ALA A 116 8.92 -6.72 6.74
C ALA A 116 8.86 -5.80 7.96
N ASP A 117 8.44 -4.55 7.75
CA ASP A 117 8.27 -3.56 8.82
C ASP A 117 6.90 -3.69 9.50
N TYR A 118 5.89 -4.18 8.79
CA TYR A 118 4.58 -4.46 9.34
C TYR A 118 3.87 -5.59 8.59
N ILE A 119 2.89 -6.20 9.25
CA ILE A 119 2.09 -7.29 8.70
C ILE A 119 0.63 -6.86 8.59
N GLY A 120 0.04 -7.07 7.42
CA GLY A 120 -1.40 -7.05 7.21
C GLY A 120 -1.99 -8.43 7.48
N CYS A 121 -2.67 -8.60 8.61
CA CYS A 121 -3.26 -9.87 8.99
C CYS A 121 -4.74 -9.95 8.57
N GLY A 122 -5.13 -11.01 7.90
CA GLY A 122 -6.52 -11.25 7.50
C GLY A 122 -6.66 -12.03 6.19
N ALA A 123 -7.87 -12.55 5.83
CA ALA A 123 -9.15 -12.19 6.50
C ALA A 123 -9.34 -12.99 7.78
N ILE A 124 -9.76 -12.32 8.85
CA ILE A 124 -10.10 -12.97 10.13
C ILE A 124 -11.47 -13.66 10.02
N TYR A 125 -12.38 -13.04 9.28
CA TYR A 125 -13.69 -13.61 8.98
C TYR A 125 -13.86 -13.79 7.46
N PRO A 126 -14.71 -14.74 7.02
CA PRO A 126 -15.01 -14.89 5.59
C PRO A 126 -15.45 -13.57 4.96
N THR A 127 -14.92 -13.26 3.78
CA THR A 127 -15.24 -12.04 3.07
C THR A 127 -15.18 -12.24 1.55
N LEU A 128 -16.14 -11.66 0.83
CA LEU A 128 -16.16 -11.65 -0.64
C LEU A 128 -15.13 -10.68 -1.25
N ASN A 129 -14.57 -9.77 -0.45
CA ASN A 129 -13.63 -8.76 -0.92
C ASN A 129 -12.19 -9.25 -1.12
N LYS A 130 -11.91 -10.49 -0.75
CA LYS A 130 -10.58 -11.12 -0.86
C LYS A 130 -10.56 -12.37 -1.76
N LEU A 131 -11.58 -12.55 -2.56
CA LEU A 131 -11.60 -13.59 -3.58
C LEU A 131 -10.90 -13.12 -4.85
#